data_7c1f077738518fd144ff7a1c8b44d912
#
_entry.id   7c1f077738518fd144ff7a1c8b44d912
#
_cell.length_a   1.000
_cell.length_b   1.000
_cell.length_c   1.000
_cell.angle_alpha   90.00
_cell.angle_beta   90.00
_cell.angle_gamma   90.00
#
_symmetry.space_group_name_H-M   'P 1'
#
loop_
_entity.id
_entity.type
_entity.pdbx_description
1 polymer ?
#
loop_
_entity_poly.entity_id
_entity_poly.type
_entity_poly.pdbx_seq_one_letter_code
_entity_poly.pdbx_strand_id
1 'polypeptide(L)'
;MSRRMTEHPLITLTALTALVSCTFCYTSSLEARTPKKAKPKLQVCTSGVLDKLEKHRDWEHRRSALVASGKADHSAQDILTTTRHGVTLTGKFAYGRSSKDLEDEFVEILIDACDGSYKSLGTAKTDDDGRISFALDMARLPKPGVYNLALRVQGDGTVARATLRVFPPKTKLVVFDIDGTLTTKDAEIFQDAIADFFEPIYSGDVVPESREGAVEITALRAQQNYPLVYLTGRPYALTRITREWLNTQGFAPGNLHVTDESEQVLPTEKGVGVFKRDYLKSLIARGFILEAAYGNAETDIFAYSAAKVSPRRTFIAGPHGGKEKTQPLGEGYDTHLPEAKKEAAPKQPFRR
;
A
#
# COMPACT_ATOMS: atom_id res chain seq x y z
N MET A 1 65.87 -26.14 -68.56
CA MET A 1 67.10 -26.74 -68.06
C MET A 1 66.71 -27.56 -66.86
N SER A 2 66.64 -28.82 -67.06
CA SER A 2 67.50 -29.95 -66.65
C SER A 2 67.23 -30.38 -65.20
N ARG A 3 66.49 -31.50 -65.10
CA ARG A 3 66.90 -32.87 -64.64
C ARG A 3 67.32 -32.92 -63.16
N ARG A 4 66.92 -33.89 -62.33
CA ARG A 4 66.71 -35.39 -62.42
C ARG A 4 65.94 -35.81 -61.12
N MET A 5 64.98 -36.60 -61.15
CA MET A 5 64.83 -38.07 -60.93
C MET A 5 65.90 -38.72 -60.02
N THR A 6 65.38 -39.44 -58.99
CA THR A 6 65.64 -40.85 -58.60
C THR A 6 64.97 -41.11 -57.26
N GLU A 7 64.07 -41.98 -57.14
CA GLU A 7 64.00 -43.43 -56.94
C GLU A 7 63.60 -43.83 -55.52
N HIS A 8 62.57 -44.73 -55.48
CA HIS A 8 62.03 -45.44 -54.31
C HIS A 8 63.01 -46.48 -53.73
N PRO A 9 62.76 -47.01 -52.50
CA PRO A 9 62.05 -48.28 -52.52
C PRO A 9 60.97 -48.45 -51.39
N LEU A 10 60.04 -49.32 -51.69
CA LEU A 10 59.08 -49.98 -50.86
C LEU A 10 59.69 -50.62 -49.59
N ILE A 11 59.01 -50.53 -48.46
CA ILE A 11 59.02 -51.52 -47.38
C ILE A 11 57.58 -51.69 -46.87
N THR A 12 57.23 -52.94 -46.86
CA THR A 12 55.97 -53.65 -46.52
C THR A 12 55.44 -53.39 -45.10
N LEU A 13 54.18 -53.16 -45.06
CA LEU A 13 53.08 -53.82 -44.31
C LEU A 13 53.35 -54.46 -42.94
N THR A 14 52.74 -53.91 -41.93
CA THR A 14 52.05 -54.71 -40.87
C THR A 14 50.88 -53.89 -40.23
N ALA A 15 49.69 -54.45 -40.42
CA ALA A 15 48.48 -53.93 -39.79
C ALA A 15 48.45 -54.26 -38.29
N LEU A 16 48.26 -53.29 -37.50
CA LEU A 16 47.89 -53.43 -36.04
C LEU A 16 46.58 -52.68 -35.78
N THR A 17 45.52 -53.42 -35.80
CA THR A 17 44.17 -52.96 -35.38
C THR A 17 44.14 -52.69 -33.89
N ALA A 18 44.19 -51.42 -33.52
CA ALA A 18 43.89 -51.00 -32.14
C ALA A 18 42.42 -50.58 -32.08
N LEU A 19 41.60 -51.38 -31.41
CA LEU A 19 40.25 -51.02 -30.95
C LEU A 19 40.35 -49.86 -29.93
N VAL A 20 40.01 -48.66 -30.36
CA VAL A 20 39.78 -47.57 -29.43
C VAL A 20 38.33 -47.65 -28.94
N SER A 21 38.15 -48.22 -27.75
CA SER A 21 36.91 -48.19 -27.00
C SER A 21 36.65 -46.75 -26.52
N CYS A 22 35.76 -46.06 -27.21
CA CYS A 22 35.35 -44.72 -26.87
C CYS A 22 34.31 -44.81 -25.72
N THR A 23 34.79 -44.76 -24.46
CA THR A 23 33.93 -44.67 -23.31
C THR A 23 33.37 -43.23 -23.23
N PHE A 24 32.14 -43.05 -23.70
CA PHE A 24 31.41 -41.79 -23.46
C PHE A 24 31.16 -41.64 -21.98
N CYS A 25 31.99 -40.89 -21.27
CA CYS A 25 31.67 -40.38 -19.95
C CYS A 25 30.54 -39.36 -20.08
N TYR A 26 29.30 -39.76 -19.84
CA TYR A 26 28.21 -38.86 -19.54
C TYR A 26 28.50 -38.24 -18.19
N THR A 27 29.14 -37.06 -18.18
CA THR A 27 29.13 -36.19 -17.02
C THR A 27 27.78 -35.53 -16.94
N SER A 28 26.84 -36.13 -16.20
CA SER A 28 25.65 -35.45 -15.74
C SER A 28 26.09 -34.33 -14.82
N SER A 29 26.09 -33.09 -15.35
CA SER A 29 26.21 -31.89 -14.53
C SER A 29 24.99 -31.87 -13.61
N LEU A 30 25.17 -32.30 -12.37
CA LEU A 30 24.28 -31.97 -11.26
C LEU A 30 24.35 -30.45 -11.09
N GLU A 31 23.46 -29.70 -11.73
CA GLU A 31 23.19 -28.32 -11.35
C GLU A 31 22.77 -28.34 -9.87
N ALA A 32 23.67 -27.88 -9.01
CA ALA A 32 23.39 -27.67 -7.62
C ALA A 32 22.22 -26.67 -7.52
N ARG A 33 21.01 -27.17 -7.30
CA ARG A 33 19.84 -26.36 -7.01
C ARG A 33 20.14 -25.55 -5.78
N THR A 34 20.47 -24.26 -5.95
CA THR A 34 20.57 -23.32 -4.85
C THR A 34 19.31 -23.44 -3.98
N PRO A 35 19.44 -23.66 -2.67
CA PRO A 35 18.28 -23.82 -1.81
C PRO A 35 17.42 -22.56 -1.93
N LYS A 36 16.15 -22.72 -2.32
CA LYS A 36 15.19 -21.60 -2.36
C LYS A 36 15.12 -21.02 -0.96
N LYS A 37 15.58 -19.77 -0.79
CA LYS A 37 15.44 -19.03 0.46
C LYS A 37 13.99 -19.15 0.95
N ALA A 38 13.81 -19.59 2.19
CA ALA A 38 12.49 -19.68 2.81
C ALA A 38 11.81 -18.31 2.77
N LYS A 39 10.51 -18.31 2.45
CA LYS A 39 9.74 -17.06 2.45
C LYS A 39 9.69 -16.48 3.87
N PRO A 40 9.89 -15.15 4.05
CA PRO A 40 9.79 -14.53 5.36
C PRO A 40 8.38 -14.68 5.92
N LYS A 41 8.29 -14.91 7.24
CA LYS A 41 7.03 -14.80 7.97
C LYS A 41 6.78 -13.33 8.27
N LEU A 42 5.56 -12.86 8.04
CA LEU A 42 5.18 -11.50 8.42
C LEU A 42 5.05 -11.38 9.93
N GLN A 43 5.58 -10.29 10.46
CA GLN A 43 5.32 -9.89 11.84
C GLN A 43 4.06 -9.00 11.84
N VAL A 44 3.13 -9.27 12.74
CA VAL A 44 1.92 -8.45 12.92
C VAL A 44 1.89 -8.02 14.38
N CYS A 45 2.03 -6.72 14.61
CA CYS A 45 1.89 -6.15 15.95
C CYS A 45 0.42 -5.85 16.19
N THR A 46 -0.11 -6.35 17.28
CA THR A 46 -1.51 -6.20 17.67
C THR A 46 -1.72 -5.23 18.83
N SER A 47 -0.63 -4.66 19.36
CA SER A 47 -0.71 -3.66 20.43
C SER A 47 -1.53 -2.46 19.98
N GLY A 48 -2.50 -2.06 20.77
CA GLY A 48 -3.28 -0.86 20.50
C GLY A 48 -2.42 0.40 20.57
N VAL A 49 -2.65 1.35 19.67
CA VAL A 49 -2.04 2.68 19.80
C VAL A 49 -2.90 3.51 20.72
N LEU A 50 -2.29 4.08 21.77
CA LEU A 50 -2.95 5.01 22.68
C LEU A 50 -3.26 6.33 21.96
N ASP A 51 -4.38 6.96 22.30
CA ASP A 51 -4.73 8.28 21.77
C ASP A 51 -3.83 9.40 22.29
N LYS A 52 -3.20 9.14 23.44
CA LYS A 52 -2.30 10.05 24.11
C LYS A 52 -1.20 9.29 24.82
N LEU A 53 0.01 9.79 24.67
CA LEU A 53 1.21 9.34 25.36
C LEU A 53 1.63 10.41 26.38
N GLU A 54 2.62 10.10 27.21
CA GLU A 54 3.18 11.11 28.07
C GLU A 54 3.83 12.24 27.26
N LYS A 55 3.67 13.46 27.72
CA LYS A 55 4.37 14.62 27.22
C LYS A 55 5.88 14.39 27.34
N HIS A 56 6.64 14.80 26.30
CA HIS A 56 8.08 14.55 26.25
C HIS A 56 8.92 15.80 26.52
N ARG A 57 8.42 16.97 26.17
CA ARG A 57 9.07 18.26 26.35
C ARG A 57 8.04 19.39 26.48
N ASP A 58 8.49 20.60 26.82
CA ASP A 58 7.65 21.80 26.74
C ASP A 58 7.49 22.23 25.28
N TRP A 59 6.46 23.03 25.02
CA TRP A 59 6.23 23.66 23.74
C TRP A 59 7.42 24.56 23.34
N GLU A 60 7.77 24.56 22.05
CA GLU A 60 8.74 25.53 21.51
C GLU A 60 8.18 26.96 21.62
N HIS A 61 6.88 27.11 21.36
CA HIS A 61 6.22 28.40 21.36
C HIS A 61 5.09 28.46 22.37
N ARG A 62 4.99 29.56 23.14
CA ARG A 62 3.91 29.77 24.12
C ARG A 62 2.52 29.75 23.50
N ARG A 63 2.39 30.22 22.24
CA ARG A 63 1.11 30.20 21.50
C ARG A 63 0.63 28.81 21.17
N SER A 64 1.54 27.83 21.04
CA SER A 64 1.17 26.43 20.74
C SER A 64 0.35 25.82 21.85
N ALA A 65 0.62 26.16 23.12
CA ALA A 65 -0.21 25.75 24.25
C ALA A 65 -1.65 26.27 24.14
N LEU A 66 -1.84 27.46 23.58
CA LEU A 66 -3.17 28.03 23.34
C LEU A 66 -3.87 27.32 22.20
N VAL A 67 -3.19 27.05 21.09
CA VAL A 67 -3.71 26.26 19.96
C VAL A 67 -4.12 24.87 20.44
N ALA A 68 -3.27 24.21 21.23
CA ALA A 68 -3.49 22.87 21.78
C ALA A 68 -4.55 22.79 22.89
N SER A 69 -5.16 23.93 23.29
CA SER A 69 -6.31 23.91 24.21
C SER A 69 -7.57 23.32 23.59
N GLY A 70 -7.63 23.25 22.26
CA GLY A 70 -8.68 22.58 21.51
C GLY A 70 -8.51 21.05 21.49
N LYS A 71 -9.54 20.35 21.02
CA LYS A 71 -9.44 18.91 20.78
C LYS A 71 -8.42 18.64 19.66
N ALA A 72 -7.52 17.67 19.85
CA ALA A 72 -6.57 17.25 18.81
C ALA A 72 -7.29 16.74 17.57
N ASP A 73 -6.89 17.24 16.42
CA ASP A 73 -7.38 16.88 15.08
C ASP A 73 -6.20 16.50 14.18
N HIS A 74 -5.50 15.45 14.60
CA HIS A 74 -4.29 14.98 13.95
C HIS A 74 -4.59 13.85 12.97
N SER A 75 -3.87 13.83 11.86
CA SER A 75 -3.93 12.75 10.89
C SER A 75 -2.54 12.36 10.41
N ALA A 76 -2.38 11.10 10.00
CA ALA A 76 -1.18 10.60 9.34
C ALA A 76 -1.54 9.56 8.29
N GLN A 77 -0.80 9.56 7.19
CA GLN A 77 -0.97 8.60 6.11
C GLN A 77 -0.40 7.23 6.51
N ASP A 78 -1.14 6.17 6.18
CA ASP A 78 -0.60 4.82 6.25
C ASP A 78 0.52 4.65 5.22
N ILE A 79 1.53 3.89 5.60
CA ILE A 79 2.67 3.60 4.75
C ILE A 79 2.62 2.15 4.25
N LEU A 80 2.74 2.00 2.95
CA LEU A 80 2.89 0.71 2.30
C LEU A 80 4.16 0.70 1.46
N THR A 81 5.13 -0.12 1.83
CA THR A 81 6.42 -0.19 1.14
C THR A 81 6.96 -1.62 1.06
N THR A 82 8.02 -1.79 0.27
CA THR A 82 8.76 -3.05 0.23
C THR A 82 10.09 -2.92 0.99
N THR A 83 10.68 -4.06 1.32
CA THR A 83 12.00 -4.12 1.98
C THR A 83 13.15 -3.50 1.15
N ARG A 84 12.85 -2.96 -0.03
CA ARG A 84 13.83 -2.38 -0.95
C ARG A 84 13.63 -0.90 -1.23
N HIS A 85 12.65 -0.28 -0.59
CA HIS A 85 12.36 1.14 -0.82
C HIS A 85 12.16 1.87 0.50
N GLY A 86 12.92 2.93 0.70
CA GLY A 86 12.63 3.96 1.69
C GLY A 86 11.32 4.68 1.36
N VAL A 87 10.75 5.33 2.33
CA VAL A 87 9.49 6.07 2.20
C VAL A 87 9.54 7.37 2.97
N THR A 88 8.70 8.31 2.58
CA THR A 88 8.40 9.50 3.37
C THR A 88 7.10 9.27 4.13
N LEU A 89 7.15 9.49 5.43
CA LEU A 89 5.98 9.52 6.30
C LEU A 89 5.50 10.97 6.37
N THR A 90 4.21 11.17 6.15
CA THR A 90 3.55 12.47 6.25
C THR A 90 2.47 12.45 7.32
N GLY A 91 2.27 13.59 7.98
CA GLY A 91 1.22 13.80 8.95
C GLY A 91 0.85 15.26 9.03
N LYS A 92 -0.36 15.54 9.49
CA LYS A 92 -0.92 16.87 9.72
C LYS A 92 -1.32 16.98 11.18
N PHE A 93 -0.95 18.08 11.81
CA PHE A 93 -1.21 18.34 13.23
C PHE A 93 -1.96 19.64 13.38
N ALA A 94 -3.14 19.55 13.95
CA ALA A 94 -4.04 20.68 14.13
C ALA A 94 -4.90 20.47 15.39
N TYR A 95 -5.58 21.52 15.84
CA TYR A 95 -6.45 21.49 17.02
C TYR A 95 -7.74 22.28 16.80
N GLY A 96 -8.77 21.87 17.55
CA GLY A 96 -10.06 22.55 17.60
C GLY A 96 -10.93 22.28 16.37
N ARG A 97 -12.15 22.85 16.39
CA ARG A 97 -13.13 22.65 15.30
C ARG A 97 -12.70 23.27 13.97
N SER A 98 -11.92 24.33 14.01
CA SER A 98 -11.39 24.99 12.82
C SER A 98 -10.12 24.35 12.30
N SER A 99 -9.70 23.23 12.85
CA SER A 99 -8.46 22.53 12.50
C SER A 99 -7.26 23.48 12.42
N LYS A 100 -7.09 24.32 13.49
CA LYS A 100 -5.99 25.30 13.56
C LYS A 100 -4.65 24.58 13.60
N ASP A 101 -3.78 24.91 12.66
CA ASP A 101 -2.48 24.31 12.46
C ASP A 101 -1.56 24.45 13.66
N LEU A 102 -0.87 23.39 13.99
CA LEU A 102 0.22 23.36 14.95
C LEU A 102 1.53 23.62 14.21
N GLU A 103 1.97 24.86 14.22
CA GLU A 103 3.13 25.33 13.49
C GLU A 103 4.40 25.22 14.34
N ASP A 104 5.50 24.83 13.71
CA ASP A 104 6.88 24.92 14.25
C ASP A 104 7.10 24.14 15.56
N GLU A 105 6.41 22.99 15.73
CA GLU A 105 6.46 22.14 16.91
C GLU A 105 7.01 20.74 16.61
N PHE A 106 7.57 20.10 17.62
CA PHE A 106 8.20 18.79 17.45
C PHE A 106 7.22 17.64 17.58
N VAL A 107 7.30 16.74 16.60
CA VAL A 107 6.56 15.48 16.55
C VAL A 107 7.55 14.33 16.53
N GLU A 108 7.44 13.41 17.46
CA GLU A 108 8.25 12.20 17.51
C GLU A 108 7.53 11.05 16.82
N ILE A 109 8.24 10.37 15.95
CA ILE A 109 7.75 9.20 15.20
C ILE A 109 8.13 7.94 15.97
N LEU A 110 7.13 7.24 16.47
CA LEU A 110 7.26 6.03 17.27
C LEU A 110 6.72 4.82 16.52
N ILE A 111 7.44 3.70 16.56
CA ILE A 111 6.99 2.42 16.01
C ILE A 111 6.75 1.41 17.14
N ASP A 112 5.64 0.67 17.04
CA ASP A 112 5.33 -0.45 17.93
C ASP A 112 6.43 -1.53 17.81
N ALA A 113 7.08 -1.85 18.91
CA ALA A 113 8.10 -2.89 18.99
C ALA A 113 7.53 -4.30 19.06
N CYS A 114 6.20 -4.45 19.06
CA CYS A 114 5.45 -5.72 19.14
C CYS A 114 5.59 -6.45 20.50
N ASP A 115 6.06 -5.78 21.51
CA ASP A 115 6.16 -6.24 22.90
C ASP A 115 5.36 -5.35 23.87
N GLY A 116 4.54 -4.44 23.33
CA GLY A 116 3.80 -3.43 24.08
C GLY A 116 4.57 -2.12 24.29
N SER A 117 5.83 -2.04 23.87
CA SER A 117 6.63 -0.83 23.92
C SER A 117 6.68 -0.13 22.55
N TYR A 118 7.10 1.15 22.56
CA TYR A 118 7.36 1.94 21.37
C TYR A 118 8.84 2.27 21.27
N LYS A 119 9.37 2.24 20.04
CA LYS A 119 10.73 2.70 19.71
C LYS A 119 10.68 3.95 18.87
N SER A 120 11.49 4.94 19.21
CA SER A 120 11.63 6.14 18.42
C SER A 120 12.36 5.86 17.09
N LEU A 121 11.75 6.31 16.00
CA LEU A 121 12.38 6.34 14.68
C LEU A 121 13.05 7.70 14.43
N GLY A 122 12.71 8.73 15.20
CA GLY A 122 13.23 10.08 15.10
C GLY A 122 12.17 11.14 15.36
N THR A 123 12.53 12.38 15.08
CA THR A 123 11.68 13.55 15.32
C THR A 123 11.64 14.39 14.05
N ALA A 124 10.50 14.96 13.74
CA ALA A 124 10.29 15.96 12.71
C ALA A 124 9.69 17.22 13.34
N LYS A 125 9.77 18.34 12.65
CA LYS A 125 9.16 19.60 13.05
C LYS A 125 8.03 19.93 12.09
N THR A 126 6.91 20.44 12.60
CA THR A 126 5.79 20.86 11.76
C THR A 126 6.14 22.14 11.02
N ASP A 127 5.67 22.25 9.79
CA ASP A 127 5.76 23.47 8.97
C ASP A 127 4.60 24.44 9.28
N ASP A 128 4.52 25.53 8.50
CA ASP A 128 3.50 26.58 8.65
C ASP A 128 2.06 26.05 8.42
N ASP A 129 1.93 24.91 7.73
CA ASP A 129 0.65 24.21 7.55
C ASP A 129 0.43 23.10 8.59
N GLY A 130 1.25 23.03 9.64
CA GLY A 130 1.19 21.98 10.66
C GLY A 130 1.53 20.59 10.13
N ARG A 131 2.23 20.48 9.00
CA ARG A 131 2.59 19.20 8.37
C ARG A 131 3.99 18.77 8.76
N ILE A 132 4.21 17.47 8.79
CA ILE A 132 5.54 16.89 8.85
C ILE A 132 5.84 16.06 7.60
N SER A 133 7.12 15.99 7.27
CA SER A 133 7.68 15.07 6.29
C SER A 133 8.90 14.39 6.91
N PHE A 134 8.83 13.08 7.10
CA PHE A 134 9.89 12.30 7.74
C PHE A 134 10.37 11.18 6.84
N ALA A 135 11.63 11.23 6.42
CA ALA A 135 12.24 10.19 5.59
C ALA A 135 12.60 8.96 6.42
N LEU A 136 12.07 7.81 6.04
CA LEU A 136 12.42 6.51 6.57
C LEU A 136 13.16 5.72 5.48
N ASP A 137 14.48 5.67 5.57
CA ASP A 137 15.32 4.95 4.62
C ASP A 137 15.23 3.42 4.78
N MET A 138 15.75 2.69 3.79
CA MET A 138 15.69 1.22 3.79
C MET A 138 16.40 0.59 4.99
N ALA A 139 17.49 1.18 5.48
CA ALA A 139 18.28 0.63 6.57
C ALA A 139 17.52 0.66 7.90
N ARG A 140 16.55 1.57 8.02
CA ARG A 140 15.71 1.77 9.20
C ARG A 140 14.37 1.06 9.11
N LEU A 141 14.03 0.46 7.96
CA LEU A 141 12.80 -0.32 7.82
C LEU A 141 12.86 -1.58 8.70
N PRO A 142 11.78 -1.91 9.41
CA PRO A 142 11.71 -3.15 10.16
C PRO A 142 11.64 -4.37 9.23
N LYS A 143 11.68 -5.58 9.80
CA LYS A 143 11.41 -6.83 9.07
C LYS A 143 10.04 -6.77 8.38
N PRO A 144 9.79 -7.62 7.34
CA PRO A 144 8.46 -7.70 6.74
C PRO A 144 7.37 -7.90 7.79
N GLY A 145 6.36 -7.02 7.76
CA GLY A 145 5.33 -7.03 8.79
C GLY A 145 4.37 -5.84 8.69
N VAL A 146 3.47 -5.78 9.68
CA VAL A 146 2.51 -4.69 9.89
C VAL A 146 2.76 -4.13 11.29
N TYR A 147 3.03 -2.85 11.36
CA TYR A 147 3.42 -2.14 12.57
C TYR A 147 2.54 -0.92 12.78
N ASN A 148 2.13 -0.69 14.01
CA ASN A 148 1.49 0.56 14.38
C ASN A 148 2.53 1.68 14.52
N LEU A 149 2.18 2.86 14.04
CA LEU A 149 2.93 4.08 14.24
C LEU A 149 2.13 5.04 15.12
N ALA A 150 2.82 5.68 16.05
CA ALA A 150 2.31 6.77 16.85
C ALA A 150 3.18 8.00 16.60
N LEU A 151 2.59 9.05 16.02
CA LEU A 151 3.25 10.31 15.77
C LEU A 151 2.85 11.24 16.93
N ARG A 152 3.71 11.32 17.93
CA ARG A 152 3.45 12.02 19.20
C ARG A 152 3.85 13.48 19.10
N VAL A 153 2.91 14.40 19.32
CA VAL A 153 3.22 15.79 19.60
C VAL A 153 3.96 15.86 20.94
N GLN A 154 5.19 16.34 20.93
CA GLN A 154 6.02 16.29 22.14
C GLN A 154 5.52 17.24 23.25
N GLY A 155 4.82 18.33 22.89
CA GLY A 155 4.35 19.35 23.82
C GLY A 155 3.19 18.93 24.72
N ASP A 156 2.30 18.03 24.26
CA ASP A 156 1.13 17.61 25.05
C ASP A 156 0.89 16.08 25.03
N GLY A 157 1.64 15.32 24.23
CA GLY A 157 1.53 13.89 24.14
C GLY A 157 0.39 13.37 23.26
N THR A 158 -0.38 14.23 22.58
CA THR A 158 -1.41 13.82 21.64
C THR A 158 -0.79 13.10 20.42
N VAL A 159 -1.55 12.22 19.77
CA VAL A 159 -1.01 11.27 18.79
C VAL A 159 -1.82 11.26 17.51
N ALA A 160 -1.14 11.38 16.36
CA ALA A 160 -1.65 10.90 15.09
C ALA A 160 -1.30 9.42 14.90
N ARG A 161 -2.25 8.62 14.42
CA ARG A 161 -2.07 7.18 14.20
C ARG A 161 -1.88 6.86 12.73
N ALA A 162 -0.95 5.98 12.45
CA ALA A 162 -0.76 5.41 11.12
C ALA A 162 -0.32 3.94 11.24
N THR A 163 -0.26 3.26 10.11
CA THR A 163 0.28 1.90 10.01
C THR A 163 1.43 1.87 9.02
N LEU A 164 2.52 1.20 9.39
CA LEU A 164 3.61 0.89 8.47
C LEU A 164 3.49 -0.58 8.05
N ARG A 165 3.30 -0.80 6.75
CA ARG A 165 3.25 -2.14 6.15
C ARG A 165 4.47 -2.35 5.26
N VAL A 166 5.32 -3.28 5.64
CA VAL A 166 6.56 -3.63 4.92
C VAL A 166 6.42 -5.04 4.37
N PHE A 167 6.48 -5.17 3.03
CA PHE A 167 6.37 -6.46 2.37
C PHE A 167 7.61 -6.76 1.51
N PRO A 168 7.87 -8.04 1.17
CA PRO A 168 8.84 -8.35 0.14
C PRO A 168 8.41 -7.80 -1.23
N PRO A 169 9.36 -7.45 -2.13
CA PRO A 169 9.03 -7.08 -3.50
C PRO A 169 8.24 -8.19 -4.23
N LYS A 170 7.46 -7.81 -5.23
CA LYS A 170 6.53 -8.67 -5.98
C LYS A 170 5.34 -9.17 -5.15
N THR A 171 5.08 -8.54 -4.01
CA THR A 171 3.82 -8.76 -3.28
C THR A 171 2.65 -8.28 -4.14
N LYS A 172 1.65 -9.13 -4.28
CA LYS A 172 0.42 -8.87 -5.03
C LYS A 172 -0.59 -8.20 -4.11
N LEU A 173 -1.10 -7.05 -4.52
CA LEU A 173 -2.07 -6.23 -3.79
C LEU A 173 -3.44 -6.27 -4.46
N VAL A 174 -4.48 -6.01 -3.69
CA VAL A 174 -5.81 -5.67 -4.19
C VAL A 174 -6.18 -4.27 -3.70
N VAL A 175 -6.69 -3.44 -4.62
CA VAL A 175 -7.04 -2.05 -4.37
C VAL A 175 -8.55 -1.91 -4.36
N PHE A 176 -9.07 -1.15 -3.41
CA PHE A 176 -10.47 -0.75 -3.31
C PHE A 176 -10.56 0.77 -3.21
N ASP A 177 -11.35 1.39 -4.06
CA ASP A 177 -11.90 2.70 -3.79
C ASP A 177 -12.97 2.58 -2.70
N ILE A 178 -13.36 3.69 -2.06
CA ILE A 178 -14.33 3.68 -0.97
C ILE A 178 -15.70 4.22 -1.43
N ASP A 179 -15.74 5.47 -1.87
CA ASP A 179 -16.98 6.20 -2.10
C ASP A 179 -17.69 5.73 -3.38
N GLY A 180 -18.92 5.23 -3.24
CA GLY A 180 -19.66 4.61 -4.34
C GLY A 180 -19.16 3.20 -4.71
N THR A 181 -18.05 2.74 -4.15
CA THR A 181 -17.47 1.40 -4.36
C THR A 181 -17.76 0.48 -3.17
N LEU A 182 -17.30 0.84 -1.98
CA LEU A 182 -17.61 0.12 -0.74
C LEU A 182 -18.85 0.68 -0.04
N THR A 183 -19.17 1.96 -0.26
CA THR A 183 -20.43 2.59 0.17
C THR A 183 -21.50 2.47 -0.91
N THR A 184 -22.78 2.60 -0.53
CA THR A 184 -23.91 2.72 -1.46
C THR A 184 -23.90 4.09 -2.16
N LYS A 185 -24.89 4.89 -2.15
CA LYS A 185 -25.10 6.06 -3.01
C LYS A 185 -24.32 7.35 -2.70
N ASP A 186 -23.46 7.40 -1.69
CA ASP A 186 -23.17 8.67 -1.02
C ASP A 186 -21.90 9.42 -1.47
N ALA A 187 -21.44 9.18 -2.69
CA ALA A 187 -20.45 10.08 -3.30
C ALA A 187 -20.97 11.54 -3.36
N GLU A 188 -22.28 11.74 -3.58
CA GLU A 188 -22.90 13.08 -3.63
C GLU A 188 -23.01 13.69 -2.23
N ILE A 189 -23.46 12.93 -1.21
CA ILE A 189 -23.50 13.41 0.18
C ILE A 189 -22.11 13.73 0.70
N PHE A 190 -21.08 12.92 0.32
CA PHE A 190 -19.69 13.21 0.65
C PHE A 190 -19.13 14.39 -0.13
N GLN A 191 -19.57 14.60 -1.38
CA GLN A 191 -19.18 15.78 -2.17
C GLN A 191 -19.83 17.05 -1.63
N ASP A 192 -21.08 17.00 -1.22
CA ASP A 192 -21.76 18.09 -0.52
C ASP A 192 -21.12 18.35 0.85
N ALA A 193 -20.74 17.28 1.56
CA ALA A 193 -20.00 17.36 2.81
C ALA A 193 -18.58 17.90 2.68
N ILE A 194 -17.92 17.70 1.54
CA ILE A 194 -16.64 18.34 1.19
C ILE A 194 -16.87 19.80 0.78
N ALA A 195 -17.97 20.11 0.10
CA ALA A 195 -18.34 21.47 -0.25
C ALA A 195 -18.72 22.32 0.99
N ASP A 196 -19.37 21.67 1.97
CA ASP A 196 -19.76 22.27 3.26
C ASP A 196 -18.70 22.00 4.36
N PHE A 197 -17.44 21.93 4.01
CA PHE A 197 -16.30 21.55 4.87
C PHE A 197 -16.22 22.29 6.23
N PHE A 198 -17.05 23.29 6.47
CA PHE A 198 -17.12 24.08 7.71
C PHE A 198 -18.39 23.88 8.54
N GLU A 199 -19.38 23.11 8.06
CA GLU A 199 -20.53 22.72 8.89
C GLU A 199 -20.24 21.42 9.64
N PRO A 200 -20.77 21.24 10.86
CA PRO A 200 -20.47 20.06 11.67
C PRO A 200 -21.21 18.81 11.17
N ILE A 201 -20.76 18.24 10.08
CA ILE A 201 -21.18 16.90 9.58
C ILE A 201 -20.91 15.79 10.59
N TYR A 202 -20.33 16.13 11.69
CA TYR A 202 -20.09 15.31 12.88
C TYR A 202 -21.25 15.28 13.87
N SER A 203 -22.41 15.80 13.53
CA SER A 203 -23.66 15.43 14.20
C SER A 203 -24.01 14.01 13.74
N GLY A 204 -23.51 13.04 14.39
CA GLY A 204 -23.69 11.59 14.44
C GLY A 204 -24.73 10.82 13.61
N ASP A 205 -25.41 11.42 12.66
CA ASP A 205 -26.69 10.94 12.15
C ASP A 205 -26.63 10.28 10.75
N VAL A 206 -25.53 10.40 10.00
CA VAL A 206 -25.43 9.74 8.68
C VAL A 206 -24.12 8.96 8.59
N VAL A 207 -24.19 7.68 8.98
CA VAL A 207 -23.12 6.71 8.73
C VAL A 207 -23.35 6.12 7.34
N PRO A 208 -22.44 6.28 6.37
CA PRO A 208 -22.61 5.67 5.06
C PRO A 208 -22.82 4.15 5.17
N GLU A 209 -23.84 3.64 4.51
CA GLU A 209 -24.10 2.19 4.46
C GLU A 209 -23.07 1.51 3.57
N SER A 210 -22.60 0.34 3.98
CA SER A 210 -21.74 -0.49 3.14
C SER A 210 -22.56 -1.10 2.00
N ARG A 211 -21.98 -1.13 0.79
CA ARG A 211 -22.57 -1.81 -0.37
C ARG A 211 -22.69 -3.30 -0.08
N GLU A 212 -23.76 -3.93 -0.56
CA GLU A 212 -24.02 -5.36 -0.37
C GLU A 212 -22.83 -6.21 -0.86
N GLY A 213 -22.34 -7.12 0.00
CA GLY A 213 -21.19 -7.98 -0.26
C GLY A 213 -19.81 -7.28 -0.20
N ALA A 214 -19.75 -5.96 0.10
CA ALA A 214 -18.49 -5.23 0.13
C ALA A 214 -17.58 -5.66 1.28
N VAL A 215 -18.13 -5.92 2.45
CA VAL A 215 -17.38 -6.44 3.60
C VAL A 215 -16.85 -7.84 3.28
N GLU A 216 -17.70 -8.71 2.70
CA GLU A 216 -17.38 -10.08 2.34
C GLU A 216 -16.27 -10.17 1.29
N ILE A 217 -16.29 -9.31 0.24
CA ILE A 217 -15.23 -9.34 -0.78
C ILE A 217 -13.89 -8.90 -0.20
N THR A 218 -13.84 -7.91 0.68
CA THR A 218 -12.59 -7.51 1.33
C THR A 218 -12.07 -8.61 2.25
N ALA A 219 -12.94 -9.25 3.03
CA ALA A 219 -12.60 -10.39 3.88
C ALA A 219 -12.07 -11.56 3.04
N LEU A 220 -12.74 -11.89 1.94
CA LEU A 220 -12.32 -12.95 1.01
C LEU A 220 -10.92 -12.66 0.43
N ARG A 221 -10.67 -11.45 -0.07
CA ARG A 221 -9.36 -11.08 -0.61
C ARG A 221 -8.27 -11.12 0.46
N ALA A 222 -8.56 -10.70 1.68
CA ALA A 222 -7.64 -10.83 2.81
C ALA A 222 -7.37 -12.30 3.18
N GLN A 223 -8.40 -13.17 3.19
CA GLN A 223 -8.26 -14.62 3.39
C GLN A 223 -7.45 -15.30 2.27
N GLN A 224 -7.60 -14.84 1.04
CA GLN A 224 -6.77 -15.23 -0.09
C GLN A 224 -5.32 -14.70 0.00
N ASN A 225 -4.96 -14.07 1.12
CA ASN A 225 -3.62 -13.58 1.43
C ASN A 225 -3.17 -12.35 0.62
N TYR A 226 -4.12 -11.56 0.10
CA TYR A 226 -3.81 -10.26 -0.47
C TYR A 226 -3.70 -9.19 0.62
N PRO A 227 -2.64 -8.37 0.69
CA PRO A 227 -2.69 -7.09 1.37
C PRO A 227 -3.64 -6.15 0.62
N LEU A 228 -4.51 -5.47 1.38
CA LEU A 228 -5.51 -4.58 0.83
C LEU A 228 -5.04 -3.12 0.87
N VAL A 229 -5.46 -2.36 -0.11
CA VAL A 229 -5.29 -0.92 -0.20
C VAL A 229 -6.65 -0.28 -0.37
N TYR A 230 -7.02 0.60 0.55
CA TYR A 230 -8.17 1.50 0.46
C TYR A 230 -7.68 2.84 -0.04
N LEU A 231 -8.07 3.23 -1.23
CA LEU A 231 -7.59 4.42 -1.93
C LEU A 231 -8.78 5.32 -2.27
N THR A 232 -8.92 6.44 -1.58
CA THR A 232 -10.09 7.31 -1.69
C THR A 232 -9.70 8.76 -1.97
N GLY A 233 -10.57 9.49 -2.66
CA GLY A 233 -10.48 10.93 -2.86
C GLY A 233 -10.81 11.77 -1.62
N ARG A 234 -11.13 11.17 -0.50
CA ARG A 234 -11.41 11.88 0.76
C ARG A 234 -10.18 12.66 1.22
N PRO A 235 -10.34 13.89 1.74
CA PRO A 235 -9.23 14.67 2.25
C PRO A 235 -8.65 14.08 3.55
N TYR A 236 -7.41 14.43 3.87
CA TYR A 236 -6.68 13.96 5.05
C TYR A 236 -7.45 14.18 6.37
N ALA A 237 -8.22 15.26 6.49
CA ALA A 237 -9.04 15.55 7.67
C ALA A 237 -10.04 14.44 7.99
N LEU A 238 -10.46 13.67 6.99
CA LEU A 238 -11.38 12.54 7.15
C LEU A 238 -10.69 11.20 7.42
N THR A 239 -9.37 11.17 7.55
CA THR A 239 -8.60 9.91 7.76
C THR A 239 -9.10 9.13 8.97
N ARG A 240 -9.26 9.80 10.12
CA ARG A 240 -9.69 9.15 11.37
C ARG A 240 -11.08 8.53 11.22
N ILE A 241 -12.03 9.29 10.70
CA ILE A 241 -13.43 8.84 10.54
C ILE A 241 -13.53 7.74 9.49
N THR A 242 -12.80 7.87 8.38
CA THR A 242 -12.75 6.82 7.37
C THR A 242 -12.22 5.51 7.93
N ARG A 243 -11.18 5.57 8.76
CA ARG A 243 -10.61 4.40 9.44
C ARG A 243 -11.59 3.80 10.45
N GLU A 244 -12.24 4.64 11.26
CA GLU A 244 -13.27 4.22 12.21
C GLU A 244 -14.45 3.56 11.48
N TRP A 245 -14.91 4.14 10.37
CA TRP A 245 -15.98 3.57 9.54
C TRP A 245 -15.57 2.20 8.99
N LEU A 246 -14.41 2.06 8.37
CA LEU A 246 -13.93 0.77 7.87
C LEU A 246 -13.91 -0.30 8.97
N ASN A 247 -13.45 0.05 10.16
CA ASN A 247 -13.39 -0.86 11.29
C ASN A 247 -14.77 -1.23 11.81
N THR A 248 -15.67 -0.25 11.99
CA THR A 248 -17.04 -0.45 12.53
C THR A 248 -17.91 -1.27 11.58
N GLN A 249 -17.75 -1.06 10.26
CA GLN A 249 -18.45 -1.85 9.25
C GLN A 249 -17.88 -3.27 9.09
N GLY A 250 -16.72 -3.57 9.69
CA GLY A 250 -16.10 -4.90 9.65
C GLY A 250 -15.27 -5.17 8.40
N PHE A 251 -14.84 -4.14 7.67
CA PHE A 251 -13.93 -4.30 6.55
C PHE A 251 -12.58 -4.89 6.98
N ALA A 252 -12.02 -5.75 6.14
CA ALA A 252 -10.74 -6.36 6.42
C ALA A 252 -9.61 -5.30 6.53
N PRO A 253 -8.64 -5.45 7.46
CA PRO A 253 -7.57 -4.48 7.64
C PRO A 253 -6.77 -4.26 6.36
N GLY A 254 -6.59 -3.01 5.98
CA GLY A 254 -5.86 -2.58 4.78
C GLY A 254 -5.05 -1.31 5.01
N ASN A 255 -4.30 -0.89 4.00
CA ASN A 255 -3.62 0.40 3.97
C ASN A 255 -4.60 1.47 3.49
N LEU A 256 -4.87 2.46 4.32
CA LEU A 256 -5.72 3.60 3.93
C LEU A 256 -4.84 4.70 3.36
N HIS A 257 -5.21 5.21 2.18
CA HIS A 257 -4.56 6.35 1.55
C HIS A 257 -5.61 7.36 1.08
N VAL A 258 -5.49 8.58 1.58
CA VAL A 258 -6.39 9.71 1.35
C VAL A 258 -5.62 10.85 0.67
N THR A 259 -6.31 11.87 0.16
CA THR A 259 -5.65 13.02 -0.47
C THR A 259 -5.00 13.93 0.57
N ASP A 260 -3.86 14.52 0.21
CA ASP A 260 -3.10 15.45 1.06
C ASP A 260 -3.35 16.92 0.68
N GLU A 261 -3.82 17.19 -0.53
CA GLU A 261 -3.98 18.53 -1.09
C GLU A 261 -5.43 18.78 -1.55
N SER A 262 -5.90 20.02 -1.47
CA SER A 262 -7.27 20.40 -1.84
C SER A 262 -7.57 20.15 -3.32
N GLU A 263 -6.60 20.33 -4.21
CA GLU A 263 -6.78 20.08 -5.65
C GLU A 263 -7.02 18.61 -5.99
N GLN A 264 -6.48 17.70 -5.18
CA GLN A 264 -6.63 16.24 -5.33
C GLN A 264 -8.04 15.75 -5.01
N VAL A 265 -8.83 16.55 -4.30
CA VAL A 265 -10.20 16.20 -3.89
C VAL A 265 -11.21 16.33 -5.02
N LEU A 266 -10.92 17.13 -6.05
CA LEU A 266 -11.83 17.38 -7.17
C LEU A 266 -12.16 16.07 -7.91
N PRO A 267 -13.47 15.76 -8.14
CA PRO A 267 -13.92 14.51 -8.77
C PRO A 267 -13.71 14.52 -10.29
N THR A 268 -12.51 14.84 -10.73
CA THR A 268 -12.10 14.95 -12.14
C THR A 268 -10.87 14.07 -12.39
N GLU A 269 -10.58 13.78 -13.67
CA GLU A 269 -9.33 13.08 -14.01
C GLU A 269 -8.10 13.85 -13.52
N LYS A 270 -8.12 15.18 -13.57
CA LYS A 270 -7.02 16.04 -13.11
C LYS A 270 -6.89 16.12 -11.58
N GLY A 271 -7.98 15.90 -10.86
CA GLY A 271 -8.00 15.81 -9.39
C GLY A 271 -7.80 14.38 -8.90
N VAL A 272 -8.89 13.76 -8.41
CA VAL A 272 -8.88 12.41 -7.81
C VAL A 272 -8.30 11.35 -8.76
N GLY A 273 -8.55 11.43 -10.07
CA GLY A 273 -8.02 10.48 -11.05
C GLY A 273 -6.49 10.49 -11.08
N VAL A 274 -5.88 11.67 -11.16
CA VAL A 274 -4.42 11.84 -11.15
C VAL A 274 -3.83 11.43 -9.81
N PHE A 275 -4.42 11.82 -8.70
CA PHE A 275 -4.01 11.40 -7.36
C PHE A 275 -3.97 9.87 -7.24
N LYS A 276 -5.07 9.17 -7.57
CA LYS A 276 -5.14 7.70 -7.52
C LYS A 276 -4.09 7.08 -8.46
N ARG A 277 -3.96 7.57 -9.69
CA ARG A 277 -2.96 7.11 -10.66
C ARG A 277 -1.55 7.18 -10.10
N ASP A 278 -1.17 8.32 -9.53
CA ASP A 278 0.20 8.58 -9.09
C ASP A 278 0.55 7.74 -7.85
N TYR A 279 -0.40 7.58 -6.93
CA TYR A 279 -0.21 6.65 -5.82
C TYR A 279 -0.03 5.21 -6.30
N LEU A 280 -0.88 4.72 -7.21
CA LEU A 280 -0.76 3.36 -7.75
C LEU A 280 0.56 3.15 -8.50
N LYS A 281 1.00 4.13 -9.29
CA LYS A 281 2.33 4.09 -9.93
C LYS A 281 3.46 4.07 -8.91
N SER A 282 3.33 4.79 -7.79
CA SER A 282 4.31 4.76 -6.71
C SER A 282 4.42 3.37 -6.07
N LEU A 283 3.30 2.66 -5.88
CA LEU A 283 3.29 1.29 -5.39
C LEU A 283 4.02 0.33 -6.35
N ILE A 284 3.79 0.48 -7.65
CA ILE A 284 4.49 -0.31 -8.68
C ILE A 284 5.99 0.00 -8.65
N ALA A 285 6.38 1.25 -8.56
CA ALA A 285 7.79 1.66 -8.44
C ALA A 285 8.47 1.08 -7.20
N ARG A 286 7.73 0.94 -6.08
CA ARG A 286 8.19 0.25 -4.87
C ARG A 286 8.29 -1.27 -5.02
N GLY A 287 7.86 -1.81 -6.17
CA GLY A 287 7.99 -3.24 -6.50
C GLY A 287 6.77 -4.09 -6.17
N PHE A 288 5.60 -3.51 -5.93
CA PHE A 288 4.33 -4.22 -5.80
C PHE A 288 3.74 -4.61 -7.15
N ILE A 289 2.81 -5.56 -7.12
CA ILE A 289 1.99 -5.96 -8.27
C ILE A 289 0.54 -5.68 -7.91
N LEU A 290 -0.15 -4.89 -8.72
CA LEU A 290 -1.59 -4.65 -8.58
C LEU A 290 -2.33 -5.79 -9.27
N GLU A 291 -2.88 -6.72 -8.48
CA GLU A 291 -3.53 -7.92 -9.01
C GLU A 291 -4.97 -7.68 -9.40
N ALA A 292 -5.69 -6.87 -8.65
CA ALA A 292 -7.07 -6.46 -8.94
C ALA A 292 -7.35 -5.09 -8.36
N ALA A 293 -8.33 -4.39 -8.94
CA ALA A 293 -8.80 -3.10 -8.46
C ALA A 293 -10.33 -3.02 -8.55
N TYR A 294 -10.94 -2.39 -7.56
CA TYR A 294 -12.36 -2.20 -7.40
C TYR A 294 -12.67 -0.71 -7.33
N GLY A 295 -13.61 -0.24 -8.12
CA GLY A 295 -13.99 1.17 -8.22
C GLY A 295 -15.43 1.33 -8.70
N ASN A 296 -15.89 2.57 -8.92
CA ASN A 296 -17.22 2.87 -9.43
C ASN A 296 -17.25 3.99 -10.48
N ALA A 297 -16.23 4.83 -10.53
CA ALA A 297 -16.19 6.05 -11.31
C ALA A 297 -15.26 5.96 -12.53
N GLU A 298 -15.41 6.89 -13.47
CA GLU A 298 -14.49 7.03 -14.61
C GLU A 298 -13.06 7.39 -14.16
N THR A 299 -12.93 8.14 -13.06
CA THR A 299 -11.63 8.43 -12.42
C THR A 299 -10.90 7.17 -11.95
N ASP A 300 -11.63 6.14 -11.50
CA ASP A 300 -11.07 4.85 -11.14
C ASP A 300 -10.60 4.09 -12.38
N ILE A 301 -11.44 4.01 -13.41
CA ILE A 301 -11.10 3.35 -14.67
C ILE A 301 -9.83 3.99 -15.26
N PHE A 302 -9.77 5.33 -15.29
CA PHE A 302 -8.59 6.08 -15.71
C PHE A 302 -7.34 5.71 -14.88
N ALA A 303 -7.43 5.78 -13.55
CA ALA A 303 -6.30 5.54 -12.66
C ALA A 303 -5.80 4.09 -12.75
N TYR A 304 -6.70 3.11 -12.80
CA TYR A 304 -6.35 1.68 -12.88
C TYR A 304 -5.75 1.32 -14.24
N SER A 305 -6.31 1.85 -15.33
CA SER A 305 -5.78 1.70 -16.68
C SER A 305 -4.37 2.29 -16.80
N ALA A 306 -4.17 3.52 -16.31
CA ALA A 306 -2.88 4.20 -16.30
C ALA A 306 -1.82 3.49 -15.42
N ALA A 307 -2.26 2.76 -14.39
CA ALA A 307 -1.44 1.89 -13.55
C ALA A 307 -1.29 0.46 -14.13
N LYS A 308 -1.81 0.23 -15.35
CA LYS A 308 -1.71 -1.06 -16.07
C LYS A 308 -2.36 -2.24 -15.33
N VAL A 309 -3.39 -1.99 -14.52
CA VAL A 309 -4.24 -3.06 -14.02
C VAL A 309 -5.03 -3.62 -15.20
N SER A 310 -5.05 -4.96 -15.33
CA SER A 310 -5.78 -5.58 -16.43
C SER A 310 -7.28 -5.26 -16.38
N PRO A 311 -7.94 -4.89 -17.48
CA PRO A 311 -9.40 -4.66 -17.50
C PRO A 311 -10.21 -5.86 -16.98
N ARG A 312 -9.71 -7.09 -17.16
CA ARG A 312 -10.32 -8.31 -16.60
C ARG A 312 -10.17 -8.43 -15.08
N ARG A 313 -9.33 -7.60 -14.49
CA ARG A 313 -9.07 -7.54 -13.04
C ARG A 313 -9.46 -6.17 -12.46
N THR A 314 -10.15 -5.34 -13.25
CA THR A 314 -10.73 -4.06 -12.87
C THR A 314 -12.25 -4.24 -12.77
N PHE A 315 -12.77 -4.17 -11.56
CA PHE A 315 -14.17 -4.41 -11.23
C PHE A 315 -14.84 -3.09 -10.90
N ILE A 316 -15.91 -2.75 -11.60
CA ILE A 316 -16.56 -1.44 -11.51
C ILE A 316 -18.03 -1.61 -11.11
N ALA A 317 -18.40 -1.02 -9.97
CA ALA A 317 -19.77 -0.95 -9.49
C ALA A 317 -20.56 0.16 -10.20
N GLY A 318 -21.88 -0.01 -10.30
CA GLY A 318 -22.78 0.98 -10.87
C GLY A 318 -22.67 1.14 -12.40
N PRO A 319 -23.10 2.31 -12.94
CA PRO A 319 -23.38 2.51 -14.37
C PRO A 319 -22.13 2.54 -15.27
N HIS A 320 -20.94 2.70 -14.69
CA HIS A 320 -19.69 2.71 -15.45
C HIS A 320 -19.09 1.30 -15.67
N GLY A 321 -19.70 0.27 -15.07
CA GLY A 321 -19.29 -1.12 -15.23
C GLY A 321 -19.29 -1.55 -16.71
N GLY A 322 -18.20 -2.21 -17.16
CA GLY A 322 -18.02 -2.63 -18.56
C GLY A 322 -17.35 -1.59 -19.46
N LYS A 323 -17.28 -0.30 -19.07
CA LYS A 323 -16.49 0.69 -19.81
C LYS A 323 -15.04 0.24 -19.88
N GLU A 324 -14.37 0.51 -21.01
CA GLU A 324 -12.98 0.11 -21.28
C GLU A 324 -12.70 -1.38 -21.02
N LYS A 325 -13.70 -2.23 -21.24
CA LYS A 325 -13.65 -3.70 -21.03
C LYS A 325 -13.44 -4.12 -19.56
N THR A 326 -13.73 -3.25 -18.62
CA THR A 326 -13.76 -3.57 -17.19
C THR A 326 -14.87 -4.57 -16.86
N GLN A 327 -14.83 -5.15 -15.67
CA GLN A 327 -15.81 -6.14 -15.22
C GLN A 327 -16.93 -5.44 -14.45
N PRO A 328 -18.20 -5.50 -14.89
CA PRO A 328 -19.29 -4.88 -14.17
C PRO A 328 -19.62 -5.68 -12.90
N LEU A 329 -19.86 -4.97 -11.80
CA LEU A 329 -20.32 -5.54 -10.53
C LEU A 329 -21.85 -5.35 -10.34
N GLY A 330 -22.48 -4.48 -11.14
CA GLY A 330 -23.87 -4.05 -10.87
C GLY A 330 -23.95 -3.19 -9.62
N GLU A 331 -25.03 -3.37 -8.84
CA GLU A 331 -25.27 -2.60 -7.62
C GLU A 331 -24.60 -3.20 -6.37
N GLY A 332 -24.03 -4.39 -6.46
CA GLY A 332 -23.38 -5.07 -5.33
C GLY A 332 -22.36 -6.12 -5.76
N TYR A 333 -21.84 -6.85 -4.79
CA TYR A 333 -20.79 -7.86 -5.01
C TYR A 333 -21.31 -9.29 -5.12
N ASP A 334 -22.62 -9.52 -5.03
CA ASP A 334 -23.22 -10.85 -4.92
C ASP A 334 -22.92 -11.75 -6.10
N THR A 335 -22.97 -11.20 -7.31
CA THR A 335 -22.65 -11.94 -8.53
C THR A 335 -21.16 -12.22 -8.66
N HIS A 336 -20.30 -11.35 -8.11
CA HIS A 336 -18.86 -11.48 -8.17
C HIS A 336 -18.26 -12.38 -7.07
N LEU A 337 -18.86 -12.39 -5.87
CA LEU A 337 -18.37 -13.18 -4.74
C LEU A 337 -18.22 -14.68 -5.03
N PRO A 338 -19.18 -15.38 -5.69
CA PRO A 338 -19.01 -16.78 -6.03
C PRO A 338 -17.84 -17.04 -6.98
N GLU A 339 -17.60 -16.15 -7.94
CA GLU A 339 -16.48 -16.26 -8.87
C GLU A 339 -15.14 -15.97 -8.18
N ALA A 340 -15.10 -14.93 -7.36
CA ALA A 340 -13.92 -14.59 -6.56
C ALA A 340 -13.51 -15.71 -5.58
N LYS A 341 -14.49 -16.47 -5.04
CA LYS A 341 -14.26 -17.64 -4.17
C LYS A 341 -13.57 -18.80 -4.92
N LYS A 342 -13.83 -18.95 -6.22
CA LYS A 342 -13.21 -20.00 -7.06
C LYS A 342 -11.76 -19.66 -7.44
N GLU A 343 -11.34 -18.40 -7.30
CA GLU A 343 -9.99 -17.98 -7.61
C GLU A 343 -8.98 -18.57 -6.63
N ALA A 344 -7.90 -19.16 -7.17
CA ALA A 344 -6.83 -19.67 -6.34
C ALA A 344 -6.09 -18.52 -5.61
N ALA A 345 -5.79 -18.73 -4.34
CA ALA A 345 -4.98 -17.77 -3.59
C ALA A 345 -3.61 -17.56 -4.27
N PRO A 346 -3.11 -16.33 -4.34
CA PRO A 346 -1.85 -16.02 -5.02
C PRO A 346 -0.66 -16.64 -4.30
N LYS A 347 0.37 -16.99 -5.04
CA LYS A 347 1.67 -17.34 -4.48
C LYS A 347 2.37 -16.05 -4.03
N GLN A 348 2.12 -15.62 -2.81
CA GLN A 348 2.80 -14.47 -2.23
C GLN A 348 4.28 -14.74 -1.90
N PRO A 349 5.17 -13.73 -1.92
CA PRO A 349 6.58 -13.87 -1.56
C PRO A 349 6.82 -13.96 -0.03
N PHE A 350 5.76 -14.04 0.79
CA PHE A 350 5.79 -14.15 2.25
C PHE A 350 4.85 -15.25 2.76
N ARG A 351 4.93 -15.53 4.07
CA ARG A 351 3.99 -16.36 4.83
C ARG A 351 3.33 -15.50 5.91
N ARG A 352 2.07 -15.72 6.18
CA ARG A 352 1.38 -15.18 7.38
C ARG A 352 1.64 -16.04 8.60
#